data_bdc151c31d36949209e288ae1efa3d05
#
_entry.id   bdc151c31d36949209e288ae1efa3d05
#
_cell.length_a   1.000
_cell.length_b   1.000
_cell.length_c   1.000
_cell.angle_alpha   90.00
_cell.angle_beta   90.00
_cell.angle_gamma   90.00
#
_symmetry.space_group_name_H-M   'P 1'
#
loop_
_entity.id
_entity.type
_entity.pdbx_description
1 polymer ?
#
loop_
_entity_poly.entity_id
_entity_poly.type
_entity_poly.pdbx_seq_one_letter_code
_entity_poly.pdbx_strand_id
1 'polypeptide(L)'
;PPPRSRVLSDDEQRRLLKALDAEPDWIVAAVVRLALATGCRVGEALGARWADIDLEGLSWRLPSPKAGNVQFIALTPAVAKLLEGLPRFDDCPWLFPGPDQKKHRASIRAGWERLADAAQLDGVIVHDLRRTAGLALVRAAGLHVASKALRHSDARVTARVYAPLQLGDIREAMVKAEKSRVLRFRKKGAA
;
A
#
# COMPACT_ATOMS: atom_id res chain seq x y z
N PRO A 1 -23.04 10.22 -5.94
CA PRO A 1 -22.89 9.19 -4.92
C PRO A 1 -21.69 9.49 -4.02
N PRO A 2 -21.77 9.17 -2.72
CA PRO A 2 -20.64 9.39 -1.82
C PRO A 2 -19.40 8.61 -2.29
N PRO A 3 -18.19 9.14 -2.05
CA PRO A 3 -16.97 8.44 -2.43
C PRO A 3 -16.88 7.12 -1.68
N ARG A 4 -16.43 6.07 -2.38
CA ARG A 4 -16.25 4.75 -1.82
C ARG A 4 -15.18 4.78 -0.71
N SER A 5 -15.52 4.30 0.48
CA SER A 5 -14.64 4.27 1.67
C SER A 5 -14.27 2.86 2.14
N ARG A 6 -14.52 1.81 1.33
CA ARG A 6 -14.25 0.41 1.66
C ARG A 6 -12.76 0.19 1.90
N VAL A 7 -12.43 -0.41 3.03
CA VAL A 7 -11.10 -0.91 3.41
C VAL A 7 -11.24 -2.36 3.86
N LEU A 8 -10.17 -3.14 3.77
CA LEU A 8 -10.16 -4.51 4.24
C LEU A 8 -10.03 -4.55 5.76
N SER A 9 -10.84 -5.36 6.43
CA SER A 9 -10.65 -5.71 7.83
C SER A 9 -9.38 -6.55 8.01
N ASP A 10 -8.91 -6.68 9.24
CA ASP A 10 -7.72 -7.50 9.55
C ASP A 10 -7.94 -8.97 9.19
N ASP A 11 -9.18 -9.47 9.33
CA ASP A 11 -9.52 -10.82 8.93
C ASP A 11 -9.51 -11.00 7.41
N GLU A 12 -10.07 -10.06 6.67
CA GLU A 12 -10.00 -10.04 5.19
C GLU A 12 -8.56 -9.95 4.70
N GLN A 13 -7.72 -9.15 5.33
CA GLN A 13 -6.30 -9.08 5.00
C GLN A 13 -5.60 -10.42 5.24
N ARG A 14 -5.88 -11.10 6.36
CA ARG A 14 -5.30 -12.44 6.63
C ARG A 14 -5.73 -13.47 5.59
N ARG A 15 -7.02 -13.49 5.21
CA ARG A 15 -7.52 -14.39 4.16
C ARG A 15 -6.89 -14.07 2.80
N LEU A 16 -6.75 -12.79 2.45
CA LEU A 16 -6.08 -12.36 1.23
C LEU A 16 -4.61 -12.81 1.20
N LEU A 17 -3.86 -12.60 2.27
CA LEU A 17 -2.45 -13.04 2.34
C LEU A 17 -2.31 -14.55 2.16
N LYS A 18 -3.19 -15.34 2.79
CA LYS A 18 -3.22 -16.80 2.60
C LYS A 18 -3.54 -17.20 1.16
N ALA A 19 -4.49 -16.51 0.51
CA ALA A 19 -4.82 -16.75 -0.89
C ALA A 19 -3.66 -16.37 -1.83
N LEU A 20 -2.93 -15.30 -1.51
CA LEU A 20 -1.74 -14.87 -2.24
C LEU A 20 -0.58 -15.89 -2.19
N ASP A 21 -0.47 -16.65 -1.11
CA ASP A 21 0.55 -17.69 -1.00
C ASP A 21 0.25 -18.88 -1.92
N ALA A 22 -1.00 -19.06 -2.32
CA ALA A 22 -1.45 -20.12 -3.23
C ALA A 22 -1.70 -19.62 -4.68
N GLU A 23 -1.53 -18.31 -4.95
CA GLU A 23 -1.79 -17.74 -6.28
C GLU A 23 -0.71 -18.16 -7.28
N PRO A 24 -1.07 -18.88 -8.37
CA PRO A 24 -0.09 -19.38 -9.34
C PRO A 24 0.49 -18.29 -10.25
N ASP A 25 -0.22 -17.19 -10.45
CA ASP A 25 0.28 -16.04 -11.23
C ASP A 25 1.12 -15.14 -10.31
N TRP A 26 2.45 -15.33 -10.35
CA TRP A 26 3.37 -14.57 -9.52
C TRP A 26 3.27 -13.05 -9.72
N ILE A 27 2.89 -12.59 -10.94
CA ILE A 27 2.69 -11.15 -11.21
C ILE A 27 1.49 -10.64 -10.40
N VAL A 28 0.39 -11.37 -10.42
CA VAL A 28 -0.80 -11.03 -9.63
C VAL A 28 -0.45 -10.96 -8.15
N ALA A 29 0.21 -12.02 -7.65
CA ALA A 29 0.61 -12.10 -6.25
C ALA A 29 1.52 -10.93 -5.83
N ALA A 30 2.54 -10.61 -6.63
CA ALA A 30 3.48 -9.54 -6.34
C ALA A 30 2.84 -8.16 -6.42
N VAL A 31 2.04 -7.89 -7.45
CA VAL A 31 1.35 -6.59 -7.63
C VAL A 31 0.37 -6.34 -6.47
N VAL A 32 -0.38 -7.34 -6.05
CA VAL A 32 -1.33 -7.20 -4.93
C VAL A 32 -0.58 -6.96 -3.61
N ARG A 33 0.49 -7.70 -3.33
CA ARG A 33 1.35 -7.46 -2.15
C ARG A 33 1.96 -6.06 -2.18
N LEU A 34 2.47 -5.62 -3.33
CA LEU A 34 3.06 -4.30 -3.49
C LEU A 34 2.03 -3.19 -3.27
N ALA A 35 0.83 -3.32 -3.84
CA ALA A 35 -0.25 -2.36 -3.65
C ALA A 35 -0.72 -2.27 -2.19
N LEU A 36 -0.82 -3.42 -1.50
CA LEU A 36 -1.21 -3.46 -0.09
C LEU A 36 -0.12 -2.86 0.83
N ALA A 37 1.15 -3.12 0.54
CA ALA A 37 2.26 -2.66 1.36
C ALA A 37 2.58 -1.17 1.17
N THR A 38 2.50 -0.65 -0.07
CA THR A 38 2.95 0.71 -0.41
C THR A 38 1.82 1.69 -0.69
N GLY A 39 0.61 1.18 -0.93
CA GLY A 39 -0.50 1.99 -1.39
C GLY A 39 -0.33 2.52 -2.82
N CYS A 40 0.56 1.98 -3.63
CA CYS A 40 0.70 2.36 -5.04
C CYS A 40 -0.59 2.05 -5.83
N ARG A 41 -0.79 2.75 -6.93
CA ARG A 41 -1.85 2.37 -7.87
C ARG A 41 -1.43 1.11 -8.64
N VAL A 42 -2.38 0.25 -8.95
CA VAL A 42 -2.08 -0.97 -9.73
C VAL A 42 -1.42 -0.65 -11.08
N GLY A 43 -1.87 0.41 -11.75
CA GLY A 43 -1.22 0.86 -12.98
C GLY A 43 0.22 1.35 -12.79
N GLU A 44 0.53 1.98 -11.64
CA GLU A 44 1.91 2.34 -11.28
C GLU A 44 2.76 1.08 -11.09
N ALA A 45 2.23 0.07 -10.38
CA ALA A 45 2.92 -1.20 -10.19
C ALA A 45 3.17 -1.90 -11.53
N LEU A 46 2.14 -2.08 -12.34
CA LEU A 46 2.27 -2.76 -13.64
C LEU A 46 3.27 -2.08 -14.57
N GLY A 47 3.30 -0.74 -14.58
CA GLY A 47 4.25 0.03 -15.39
C GLY A 47 5.64 0.24 -14.77
N ALA A 48 5.94 -0.42 -13.64
CA ALA A 48 7.21 -0.28 -12.95
C ALA A 48 8.38 -0.85 -13.78
N ARG A 49 9.52 -0.15 -13.77
CA ARG A 49 10.75 -0.58 -14.44
C ARG A 49 11.84 -0.82 -13.40
N TRP A 50 12.71 -1.77 -13.66
CA TRP A 50 13.87 -2.03 -12.80
C TRP A 50 14.76 -0.81 -12.61
N ALA A 51 14.95 -0.01 -13.67
CA ALA A 51 15.72 1.23 -13.62
C ALA A 51 15.14 2.32 -12.70
N ASP A 52 13.88 2.20 -12.29
CA ASP A 52 13.22 3.14 -11.40
C ASP A 52 13.22 2.66 -9.93
N ILE A 53 13.77 1.47 -9.65
CA ILE A 53 13.83 0.88 -8.30
C ILE A 53 15.25 1.01 -7.75
N ASP A 54 15.37 1.70 -6.63
CA ASP A 54 16.58 1.75 -5.82
C ASP A 54 16.35 0.89 -4.57
N LEU A 55 16.88 -0.34 -4.61
CA LEU A 55 16.71 -1.30 -3.51
C LEU A 55 17.58 -0.95 -2.31
N GLU A 56 18.76 -0.35 -2.53
CA GLU A 56 19.66 0.09 -1.44
C GLU A 56 19.11 1.34 -0.77
N GLY A 57 18.72 2.35 -1.56
CA GLY A 57 18.10 3.57 -1.07
C GLY A 57 16.63 3.42 -0.68
N LEU A 58 16.06 2.21 -0.78
CA LEU A 58 14.67 1.89 -0.43
C LEU A 58 13.67 2.87 -1.05
N SER A 59 13.85 3.15 -2.34
CA SER A 59 12.99 4.07 -3.05
C SER A 59 12.57 3.56 -4.42
N TRP A 60 11.39 3.96 -4.84
CA TRP A 60 10.87 3.70 -6.17
C TRP A 60 10.44 5.02 -6.80
N ARG A 61 11.13 5.41 -7.86
CA ARG A 61 10.86 6.61 -8.65
C ARG A 61 9.67 6.36 -9.57
N LEU A 62 8.67 7.23 -9.51
CA LEU A 62 7.55 7.20 -10.44
C LEU A 62 7.79 8.25 -11.54
N PRO A 63 7.96 7.84 -12.80
CA PRO A 63 8.06 8.78 -13.90
C PRO A 63 6.74 9.57 -14.03
N SER A 64 6.81 10.89 -13.96
CA SER A 64 5.66 11.75 -14.15
C SER A 64 5.47 12.07 -15.63
N PRO A 65 4.30 11.80 -16.21
CA PRO A 65 4.02 12.19 -17.60
C PRO A 65 3.81 13.71 -17.78
N LYS A 66 3.63 14.46 -16.68
CA LYS A 66 3.43 15.92 -16.70
C LYS A 66 4.64 16.60 -16.08
N ALA A 67 5.30 17.44 -16.89
CA ALA A 67 6.50 18.20 -16.61
C ALA A 67 6.79 18.49 -15.11
N GLY A 68 7.88 17.97 -14.60
CA GLY A 68 8.63 18.56 -13.50
C GLY A 68 8.51 17.91 -12.12
N ASN A 69 7.48 17.17 -11.76
CA ASN A 69 7.34 16.60 -10.43
C ASN A 69 7.56 15.07 -10.40
N VAL A 70 8.83 14.67 -10.29
CA VAL A 70 9.17 13.26 -9.99
C VAL A 70 8.59 12.93 -8.61
N GLN A 71 7.84 11.85 -8.55
CA GLN A 71 7.29 11.32 -7.30
C GLN A 71 8.05 10.05 -6.90
N PHE A 72 8.14 9.82 -5.59
CA PHE A 72 8.78 8.63 -5.05
C PHE A 72 7.81 7.86 -4.15
N ILE A 73 7.97 6.55 -4.15
CA ILE A 73 7.39 5.65 -3.16
C ILE A 73 8.53 5.17 -2.26
N ALA A 74 8.38 5.37 -0.95
CA ALA A 74 9.29 4.76 0.01
C ALA A 74 9.02 3.24 0.08
N LEU A 75 10.08 2.46 0.01
CA LEU A 75 10.03 1.01 0.17
C LEU A 75 10.42 0.65 1.59
N THR A 76 9.80 -0.40 2.14
CA THR A 76 10.29 -1.02 3.36
C THR A 76 11.30 -2.12 3.02
N PRO A 77 12.17 -2.54 3.96
CA PRO A 77 13.06 -3.69 3.72
C PRO A 77 12.32 -4.96 3.27
N ALA A 78 11.10 -5.18 3.79
CA ALA A 78 10.27 -6.31 3.38
C ALA A 78 9.81 -6.20 1.92
N VAL A 79 9.47 -4.99 1.46
CA VAL A 79 9.11 -4.74 0.05
C VAL A 79 10.33 -4.86 -0.85
N ALA A 80 11.49 -4.34 -0.44
CA ALA A 80 12.75 -4.51 -1.18
C ALA A 80 13.07 -6.00 -1.38
N LYS A 81 12.98 -6.80 -0.32
CA LYS A 81 13.17 -8.26 -0.38
C LYS A 81 12.15 -8.95 -1.30
N LEU A 82 10.89 -8.51 -1.30
CA LEU A 82 9.89 -8.99 -2.24
C LEU A 82 10.33 -8.72 -3.69
N LEU A 83 10.78 -7.50 -3.98
CA LEU A 83 11.22 -7.10 -5.32
C LEU A 83 12.49 -7.82 -5.76
N GLU A 84 13.46 -8.01 -4.87
CA GLU A 84 14.69 -8.78 -5.13
C GLU A 84 14.40 -10.22 -5.56
N GLY A 85 13.36 -10.83 -4.98
CA GLY A 85 12.94 -12.20 -5.31
C GLY A 85 12.14 -12.34 -6.61
N LEU A 86 11.84 -11.24 -7.32
CA LEU A 86 11.09 -11.31 -8.58
C LEU A 86 11.98 -11.80 -9.74
N PRO A 87 11.42 -12.57 -10.69
CA PRO A 87 12.13 -12.95 -11.89
C PRO A 87 12.60 -11.72 -12.70
N ARG A 88 13.85 -11.75 -13.14
CA ARG A 88 14.40 -10.79 -14.12
C ARG A 88 14.63 -11.51 -15.43
N PHE A 89 14.28 -10.86 -16.51
CA PHE A 89 14.44 -11.37 -17.87
C PHE A 89 15.42 -10.47 -18.63
N ASP A 90 16.29 -11.08 -19.41
CA ASP A 90 17.25 -10.36 -20.22
C ASP A 90 16.51 -9.45 -21.22
N ASP A 91 17.04 -8.24 -21.40
CA ASP A 91 16.47 -7.20 -22.26
C ASP A 91 15.04 -6.74 -21.91
N CYS A 92 14.50 -7.15 -20.75
CA CYS A 92 13.19 -6.75 -20.27
C CYS A 92 13.29 -5.67 -19.18
N PRO A 93 12.87 -4.43 -19.45
CA PRO A 93 12.97 -3.35 -18.46
C PRO A 93 11.88 -3.41 -17.37
N TRP A 94 10.86 -4.25 -17.54
CA TRP A 94 9.66 -4.25 -16.72
C TRP A 94 9.78 -5.18 -15.51
N LEU A 95 9.30 -4.72 -14.34
CA LEU A 95 9.14 -5.59 -13.18
C LEU A 95 8.08 -6.67 -13.45
N PHE A 96 7.03 -6.29 -14.15
CA PHE A 96 5.87 -7.14 -14.44
C PHE A 96 5.64 -7.21 -15.94
N PRO A 97 6.41 -8.03 -16.64
CA PRO A 97 6.33 -8.12 -18.11
C PRO A 97 5.01 -8.72 -18.57
N GLY A 98 4.58 -8.30 -19.74
CA GLY A 98 3.56 -9.00 -20.52
C GLY A 98 4.11 -10.28 -21.17
N PRO A 99 3.27 -11.02 -21.88
CA PRO A 99 3.66 -12.33 -22.44
C PRO A 99 4.82 -12.27 -23.41
N ASP A 100 4.97 -11.18 -24.16
CA ASP A 100 6.04 -10.97 -25.14
C ASP A 100 7.25 -10.19 -24.56
N GLN A 101 7.20 -9.81 -23.29
CA GLN A 101 8.20 -9.03 -22.55
C GLN A 101 8.52 -7.64 -23.15
N LYS A 102 7.96 -7.29 -24.31
CA LYS A 102 8.16 -5.98 -24.96
C LYS A 102 7.39 -4.87 -24.26
N LYS A 103 6.29 -5.24 -23.60
CA LYS A 103 5.44 -4.34 -22.82
C LYS A 103 5.23 -4.92 -21.42
N HIS A 104 4.84 -4.07 -20.49
CA HIS A 104 4.43 -4.53 -19.18
C HIS A 104 3.06 -5.27 -19.27
N ARG A 105 2.75 -6.05 -18.23
CA ARG A 105 1.45 -6.69 -18.06
C ARG A 105 0.33 -5.65 -18.11
N ALA A 106 -0.66 -5.86 -18.96
CA ALA A 106 -1.73 -4.89 -19.19
C ALA A 106 -2.73 -4.82 -18.01
N SER A 107 -3.02 -5.95 -17.37
CA SER A 107 -4.03 -6.05 -16.31
C SER A 107 -3.80 -7.28 -15.44
N ILE A 108 -4.23 -7.15 -14.18
CA ILE A 108 -4.35 -8.27 -13.24
C ILE A 108 -5.81 -8.59 -12.89
N ARG A 109 -6.77 -8.06 -13.65
CA ARG A 109 -8.20 -8.12 -13.30
C ARG A 109 -8.68 -9.54 -13.03
N ALA A 110 -8.46 -10.46 -13.98
CA ALA A 110 -8.90 -11.86 -13.82
C ALA A 110 -8.22 -12.56 -12.62
N GLY A 111 -6.93 -12.27 -12.38
CA GLY A 111 -6.21 -12.77 -11.21
C GLY A 111 -6.75 -12.19 -9.89
N TRP A 112 -7.09 -10.91 -9.90
CA TRP A 112 -7.73 -10.28 -8.75
C TRP A 112 -9.09 -10.89 -8.42
N GLU A 113 -9.93 -11.12 -9.43
CA GLU A 113 -11.24 -11.76 -9.28
C GLU A 113 -11.09 -13.15 -8.62
N ARG A 114 -10.16 -13.99 -9.11
CA ARG A 114 -9.85 -15.30 -8.47
C ARG A 114 -9.39 -15.15 -7.02
N LEU A 115 -8.51 -14.20 -6.75
CA LEU A 115 -8.02 -13.96 -5.38
C LEU A 115 -9.13 -13.47 -4.45
N ALA A 116 -9.98 -12.56 -4.93
CA ALA A 116 -11.09 -12.03 -4.15
C ALA A 116 -12.06 -13.15 -3.78
N ASP A 117 -12.38 -14.03 -4.73
CA ASP A 117 -13.24 -15.20 -4.50
C ASP A 117 -12.59 -16.17 -3.51
N ALA A 118 -11.32 -16.55 -3.71
CA ALA A 118 -10.59 -17.46 -2.84
C ALA A 118 -10.44 -16.92 -1.40
N ALA A 119 -10.32 -15.60 -1.26
CA ALA A 119 -10.22 -14.92 0.03
C ALA A 119 -11.59 -14.51 0.61
N GLN A 120 -12.70 -14.80 -0.08
CA GLN A 120 -14.06 -14.42 0.32
C GLN A 120 -14.18 -12.90 0.60
N LEU A 121 -13.74 -12.10 -0.37
CA LEU A 121 -13.72 -10.63 -0.29
C LEU A 121 -14.92 -10.03 -1.02
N ASP A 122 -16.07 -10.05 -0.37
CA ASP A 122 -17.30 -9.54 -0.98
C ASP A 122 -17.23 -8.03 -1.24
N GLY A 123 -17.52 -7.66 -2.48
CA GLY A 123 -17.60 -6.28 -2.91
C GLY A 123 -16.29 -5.50 -2.81
N VAL A 124 -15.13 -6.14 -2.61
CA VAL A 124 -13.82 -5.50 -2.58
C VAL A 124 -13.26 -5.38 -4.00
N ILE A 125 -12.80 -4.20 -4.37
CA ILE A 125 -12.08 -3.96 -5.62
C ILE A 125 -10.58 -3.75 -5.34
N VAL A 126 -9.75 -4.00 -6.32
CA VAL A 126 -8.29 -3.88 -6.18
C VAL A 126 -7.83 -2.51 -5.68
N HIS A 127 -8.57 -1.44 -5.96
CA HIS A 127 -8.24 -0.10 -5.45
C HIS A 127 -8.47 0.05 -3.93
N ASP A 128 -9.27 -0.83 -3.33
CA ASP A 128 -9.47 -0.83 -1.87
C ASP A 128 -8.22 -1.27 -1.10
N LEU A 129 -7.27 -1.97 -1.77
CA LEU A 129 -5.93 -2.25 -1.22
C LEU A 129 -5.18 -0.96 -0.89
N ARG A 130 -5.20 0.00 -1.81
CA ARG A 130 -4.59 1.32 -1.58
C ARG A 130 -5.28 2.07 -0.43
N ARG A 131 -6.60 1.95 -0.31
CA ARG A 131 -7.34 2.55 0.82
C ARG A 131 -6.96 1.88 2.13
N THR A 132 -6.83 0.56 2.14
CA THR A 132 -6.37 -0.21 3.31
C THR A 132 -4.98 0.22 3.75
N ALA A 133 -4.02 0.29 2.83
CA ALA A 133 -2.69 0.82 3.10
C ALA A 133 -2.71 2.26 3.64
N GLY A 134 -3.56 3.09 3.05
CA GLY A 134 -3.73 4.48 3.48
C GLY A 134 -4.27 4.61 4.89
N LEU A 135 -5.27 3.80 5.27
CA LEU A 135 -5.79 3.78 6.64
C LEU A 135 -4.71 3.34 7.65
N ALA A 136 -3.95 2.30 7.31
CA ALA A 136 -2.83 1.85 8.14
C ALA A 136 -1.79 2.97 8.34
N LEU A 137 -1.45 3.71 7.29
CA LEU A 137 -0.55 4.86 7.37
C LEU A 137 -1.13 6.01 8.23
N VAL A 138 -2.42 6.30 8.11
CA VAL A 138 -3.09 7.32 8.95
C VAL A 138 -3.02 6.93 10.42
N ARG A 139 -3.30 5.67 10.76
CA ARG A 139 -3.20 5.16 12.14
C ARG A 139 -1.78 5.20 12.68
N ALA A 140 -0.80 4.84 11.85
CA ALA A 140 0.60 4.78 12.26
C ALA A 140 1.27 6.16 12.39
N ALA A 141 0.99 7.09 11.48
CA ALA A 141 1.77 8.32 11.30
C ALA A 141 0.93 9.59 11.06
N GLY A 142 -0.38 9.47 11.07
CA GLY A 142 -1.30 10.60 10.88
C GLY A 142 -1.57 10.96 9.42
N LEU A 143 -2.57 11.81 9.24
CA LEU A 143 -3.16 12.14 7.95
C LEU A 143 -2.16 12.79 6.97
N HIS A 144 -1.30 13.65 7.49
CA HIS A 144 -0.32 14.39 6.66
C HIS A 144 0.71 13.45 6.02
N VAL A 145 1.26 12.52 6.80
CA VAL A 145 2.23 11.53 6.32
C VAL A 145 1.55 10.60 5.32
N ALA A 146 0.35 10.10 5.64
CA ALA A 146 -0.43 9.24 4.74
C ALA A 146 -0.75 9.95 3.40
N SER A 147 -1.15 11.22 3.44
CA SER A 147 -1.44 12.01 2.23
C SER A 147 -0.20 12.14 1.33
N LYS A 148 0.96 12.42 1.92
CA LYS A 148 2.24 12.49 1.18
C LYS A 148 2.64 11.12 0.63
N ALA A 149 2.58 10.06 1.44
CA ALA A 149 2.93 8.71 1.03
C ALA A 149 2.03 8.19 -0.11
N LEU A 150 0.74 8.50 -0.04
CA LEU A 150 -0.21 8.17 -1.10
C LEU A 150 -0.14 9.13 -2.29
N ARG A 151 0.63 10.21 -2.20
CA ARG A 151 0.80 11.20 -3.29
C ARG A 151 -0.56 11.75 -3.77
N HIS A 152 -1.43 12.10 -2.81
CA HIS A 152 -2.67 12.79 -3.12
C HIS A 152 -2.37 14.25 -3.42
N SER A 153 -2.87 14.76 -4.55
CA SER A 153 -2.75 16.17 -4.93
C SER A 153 -3.50 17.11 -3.98
N ASP A 154 -4.52 16.58 -3.30
CA ASP A 154 -5.32 17.30 -2.31
C ASP A 154 -5.45 16.46 -1.03
N ALA A 155 -4.96 17.02 0.09
CA ALA A 155 -5.06 16.38 1.41
C ALA A 155 -6.52 16.15 1.85
N ARG A 156 -7.48 16.93 1.30
CA ARG A 156 -8.91 16.73 1.53
C ARG A 156 -9.41 15.37 1.03
N VAL A 157 -8.76 14.79 0.00
CA VAL A 157 -9.08 13.43 -0.46
C VAL A 157 -8.78 12.43 0.65
N THR A 158 -7.60 12.55 1.27
CA THR A 158 -7.19 11.69 2.39
C THR A 158 -8.12 11.89 3.60
N ALA A 159 -8.41 13.14 3.95
CA ALA A 159 -9.31 13.45 5.06
C ALA A 159 -10.72 12.88 4.83
N ARG A 160 -11.29 13.04 3.64
CA ARG A 160 -12.64 12.56 3.32
C ARG A 160 -12.76 11.03 3.39
N VAL A 161 -11.71 10.30 3.00
CA VAL A 161 -11.70 8.82 2.99
C VAL A 161 -11.41 8.25 4.37
N TYR A 162 -10.59 8.93 5.19
CA TYR A 162 -10.11 8.44 6.48
C TYR A 162 -10.60 9.25 7.69
N ALA A 163 -11.47 10.25 7.48
CA ALA A 163 -11.94 11.18 8.50
C ALA A 163 -12.72 10.56 9.68
N PRO A 164 -13.39 9.42 9.62
CA PRO A 164 -13.92 8.83 10.82
C PRO A 164 -12.85 8.05 11.57
N LEU A 165 -11.88 8.76 12.19
CA LEU A 165 -11.08 8.20 13.27
C LEU A 165 -12.06 7.83 14.41
N GLN A 166 -12.10 6.55 14.76
CA GLN A 166 -12.91 6.11 15.88
C GLN A 166 -12.27 6.58 17.20
N LEU A 167 -13.06 6.74 18.25
CA LEU A 167 -12.55 7.09 19.59
C LEU A 167 -11.38 6.20 20.05
N GLY A 168 -11.33 4.94 19.58
CA GLY A 168 -10.22 4.02 19.80
C GLY A 168 -8.91 4.51 19.19
N ASP A 169 -8.93 4.95 17.92
CA ASP A 169 -7.74 5.45 17.23
C ASP A 169 -7.19 6.72 17.91
N ILE A 170 -8.10 7.58 18.40
CA ILE A 170 -7.73 8.80 19.15
C ILE A 170 -7.07 8.41 20.47
N ARG A 171 -7.62 7.44 21.19
CA ARG A 171 -7.07 6.96 22.47
C ARG A 171 -5.68 6.36 22.29
N GLU A 172 -5.47 5.53 21.27
CA GLU A 172 -4.15 4.95 20.96
C GLU A 172 -3.13 6.04 20.64
N ALA A 173 -3.50 7.04 19.86
CA ALA A 173 -2.64 8.18 19.53
C ALA A 173 -2.28 8.97 20.80
N MET A 174 -3.22 9.19 21.71
CA MET A 174 -2.98 9.86 22.99
C MET A 174 -2.00 9.05 23.86
N VAL A 175 -2.20 7.75 24.01
CA VAL A 175 -1.30 6.85 24.76
C VAL A 175 0.10 6.85 24.16
N LYS A 176 0.22 6.83 22.84
CA LYS A 176 1.52 6.91 22.15
C LYS A 176 2.20 8.26 22.39
N ALA A 177 1.45 9.35 22.37
CA ALA A 177 1.94 10.68 22.67
C ALA A 177 2.38 10.84 24.14
N GLU A 178 1.65 10.24 25.07
CA GLU A 178 2.06 10.21 26.51
C GLU A 178 3.36 9.42 26.70
N LYS A 179 3.54 8.29 26.03
CA LYS A 179 4.78 7.51 26.10
C LYS A 179 5.99 8.25 25.52
N SER A 180 5.77 9.11 24.52
CA SER A 180 6.83 9.92 23.90
C SER A 180 7.15 11.22 24.66
N ARG A 181 6.28 11.64 25.56
CA ARG A 181 6.49 12.82 26.41
C ARG A 181 7.03 12.41 27.77
N VAL A 182 7.96 13.20 28.33
CA VAL A 182 8.53 13.04 29.68
C VAL A 182 7.49 13.36 30.78
N LEU A 183 6.25 13.61 30.44
CA LEU A 183 5.15 13.86 31.39
C LEU A 183 4.66 12.55 32.01
N ARG A 184 5.38 12.09 33.02
CA ARG A 184 4.88 11.07 33.94
C ARG A 184 3.93 11.74 34.95
N PHE A 185 2.65 11.47 34.83
CA PHE A 185 1.75 11.80 35.93
C PHE A 185 2.18 10.97 37.13
N ARG A 186 2.76 11.60 38.14
CA ARG A 186 3.06 10.96 39.41
C ARG A 186 1.74 10.51 40.03
N LYS A 187 1.55 9.21 40.29
CA LYS A 187 0.50 8.75 41.19
C LYS A 187 0.69 9.48 42.52
N LYS A 188 -0.29 10.31 42.94
CA LYS A 188 -0.33 10.80 44.32
C LYS A 188 -0.37 9.56 45.21
N GLY A 189 0.66 9.39 46.05
CA GLY A 189 0.72 8.34 47.04
C GLY A 189 -0.50 8.44 47.94
N ALA A 190 -1.18 7.31 48.14
CA ALA A 190 -2.06 7.12 49.25
C ALA A 190 -1.19 7.21 50.51
N ALA A 191 -1.51 8.18 51.36
CA ALA A 191 -1.09 8.21 52.76
C ALA A 191 -1.98 7.28 53.54
#